data_b0c41471a5ea29e7c0803a6bcf901904
#
_entry.id   b0c41471a5ea29e7c0803a6bcf901904
#
_cell.length_a   1.000
_cell.length_b   1.000
_cell.length_c   1.000
_cell.angle_alpha   90.00
_cell.angle_beta   90.00
_cell.angle_gamma   90.00
#
_symmetry.space_group_name_H-M   'P 1'
#
loop_
_entity.id
_entity.type
_entity.pdbx_description
1 polymer ?
#
loop_
_entity_poly.entity_id
_entity_poly.type
_entity_poly.pdbx_seq_one_letter_code
_entity_poly.pdbx_strand_id
1 'polypeptide(L)'
;MDQTLLYSVPAIAILGLLVMAVQAAWVRKQDAGEARMAEIANHIHEGALAFLRAEYRILAIFVVIAGALLGFVSTIVPTTHWFIVVAFVIGAVFSALAGNVGMRIATQANVRTTQAARTSLAQGLKAVSYTHLTLPTI
;
A
#
# COMPACT_ATOMS: atom_id res chain seq x y z
N MET A 1 -12.37 0.38 -28.11
CA MET A 1 -11.27 0.43 -27.12
C MET A 1 -10.26 -0.60 -27.57
N ASP A 2 -9.03 -0.18 -27.86
CA ASP A 2 -8.03 -1.09 -28.45
C ASP A 2 -7.70 -2.22 -27.48
N GLN A 3 -7.75 -3.46 -27.98
CA GLN A 3 -7.45 -4.65 -27.17
C GLN A 3 -6.05 -4.55 -26.53
N THR A 4 -5.13 -3.86 -27.20
CA THR A 4 -3.78 -3.58 -26.68
C THR A 4 -3.81 -2.79 -25.36
N LEU A 5 -4.69 -1.79 -25.24
CA LEU A 5 -4.86 -1.02 -23.99
C LEU A 5 -5.46 -1.88 -22.87
N LEU A 6 -6.38 -2.79 -23.20
CA LEU A 6 -7.01 -3.66 -22.24
C LEU A 6 -6.01 -4.61 -21.58
N TYR A 7 -5.04 -5.11 -22.32
CA TYR A 7 -3.99 -6.01 -21.79
C TYR A 7 -2.79 -5.26 -21.20
N SER A 8 -2.51 -4.02 -21.64
CA SER A 8 -1.38 -3.25 -21.13
C SER A 8 -1.57 -2.83 -19.67
N VAL A 9 -2.80 -2.48 -19.24
CA VAL A 9 -3.07 -2.07 -17.85
C VAL A 9 -2.74 -3.16 -16.84
N PRO A 10 -3.29 -4.39 -16.94
CA PRO A 10 -2.92 -5.45 -16.00
C PRO A 10 -1.45 -5.88 -16.12
N ALA A 11 -0.85 -5.81 -17.30
CA ALA A 11 0.57 -6.14 -17.48
C ALA A 11 1.47 -5.14 -16.72
N ILE A 12 1.19 -3.84 -16.81
CA ILE A 12 1.92 -2.80 -16.06
C ILE A 12 1.69 -2.96 -14.56
N ALA A 13 0.47 -3.30 -14.13
CA ALA A 13 0.17 -3.54 -12.72
C ALA A 13 0.97 -4.73 -12.15
N ILE A 14 1.04 -5.84 -12.89
CA ILE A 14 1.84 -7.01 -12.50
C ILE A 14 3.33 -6.65 -12.43
N LEU A 15 3.85 -5.91 -13.41
CA LEU A 15 5.23 -5.45 -13.40
C LEU A 15 5.53 -4.58 -12.17
N GLY A 16 4.62 -3.65 -11.83
CA GLY A 16 4.71 -2.82 -10.63
C GLY A 16 4.75 -3.66 -9.34
N LEU A 17 3.90 -4.68 -9.22
CA LEU A 17 3.90 -5.59 -8.09
C LEU A 17 5.20 -6.40 -7.97
N LEU A 18 5.76 -6.84 -9.09
CA LEU A 18 7.05 -7.54 -9.11
C LEU A 18 8.19 -6.62 -8.65
N VAL A 19 8.24 -5.40 -9.16
CA VAL A 19 9.23 -4.39 -8.74
C VAL A 19 9.10 -4.11 -7.25
N MET A 20 7.87 -3.89 -6.76
CA MET A 20 7.60 -3.69 -5.33
C MET A 20 8.10 -4.88 -4.48
N ALA A 21 7.82 -6.11 -4.90
CA ALA A 21 8.23 -7.31 -4.16
C ALA A 21 9.75 -7.43 -4.07
N VAL A 22 10.46 -7.16 -5.18
CA VAL A 22 11.94 -7.17 -5.22
C VAL A 22 12.51 -6.10 -4.29
N GLN A 23 11.98 -4.88 -4.34
CA GLN A 23 12.44 -3.78 -3.49
C GLN A 23 12.15 -4.04 -2.01
N ALA A 24 10.97 -4.55 -1.67
CA ALA A 24 10.61 -4.92 -0.31
C ALA A 24 11.53 -6.02 0.24
N ALA A 25 11.85 -7.01 -0.59
CA ALA A 25 12.80 -8.07 -0.22
C ALA A 25 14.22 -7.51 -0.01
N TRP A 26 14.66 -6.56 -0.83
CA TRP A 26 15.94 -5.90 -0.67
C TRP A 26 16.00 -5.08 0.62
N VAL A 27 14.97 -4.28 0.92
CA VAL A 27 14.89 -3.49 2.16
C VAL A 27 14.98 -4.40 3.40
N ARG A 28 14.26 -5.52 3.40
CA ARG A 28 14.28 -6.46 4.53
C ARG A 28 15.67 -7.08 4.82
N LYS A 29 16.52 -7.15 3.81
CA LYS A 29 17.91 -7.68 3.95
C LYS A 29 18.90 -6.66 4.50
N GLN A 30 18.52 -5.37 4.54
CA GLN A 30 19.39 -4.32 5.07
C GLN A 30 19.47 -4.41 6.60
N ASP A 31 20.63 -3.99 7.14
CA ASP A 31 20.87 -3.95 8.58
C ASP A 31 19.88 -3.01 9.29
N ALA A 32 19.27 -3.48 10.36
CA ALA A 32 18.36 -2.70 11.20
C ALA A 32 19.09 -1.86 12.26
N GLY A 33 20.41 -1.98 12.37
CA GLY A 33 21.22 -1.25 13.34
C GLY A 33 21.21 -1.87 14.74
N GLU A 34 21.45 -1.03 15.74
CA GLU A 34 21.56 -1.44 17.13
C GLU A 34 20.23 -1.91 17.72
N ALA A 35 20.28 -2.75 18.76
CA ALA A 35 19.09 -3.30 19.43
C ALA A 35 18.10 -2.22 19.87
N ARG A 36 18.58 -1.06 20.35
CA ARG A 36 17.72 0.06 20.74
C ARG A 36 16.99 0.71 19.55
N MET A 37 17.64 0.78 18.39
CA MET A 37 16.99 1.26 17.16
C MET A 37 15.90 0.30 16.69
N ALA A 38 16.16 -0.99 16.78
CA ALA A 38 15.17 -2.02 16.44
C ALA A 38 13.97 -2.01 17.39
N GLU A 39 14.18 -1.78 18.69
CA GLU A 39 13.11 -1.62 19.69
C GLU A 39 12.21 -0.43 19.38
N ILE A 40 12.79 0.75 19.12
CA ILE A 40 12.04 1.95 18.74
C ILE A 40 11.26 1.71 17.44
N ALA A 41 11.89 1.07 16.45
CA ALA A 41 11.24 0.74 15.19
C ALA A 41 10.04 -0.19 15.38
N ASN A 42 10.12 -1.13 16.35
CA ASN A 42 9.01 -2.02 16.66
C ASN A 42 7.83 -1.25 17.27
N HIS A 43 8.08 -0.32 18.19
CA HIS A 43 7.01 0.54 18.74
C HIS A 43 6.36 1.40 17.67
N ILE A 44 7.13 1.97 16.73
CA ILE A 44 6.60 2.71 15.58
C ILE A 44 5.73 1.80 14.71
N HIS A 45 6.17 0.58 14.46
CA HIS A 45 5.44 -0.40 13.68
C HIS A 45 4.11 -0.79 14.34
N GLU A 46 4.11 -1.06 15.63
CA GLU A 46 2.92 -1.37 16.42
C GLU A 46 1.92 -0.21 16.42
N GLY A 47 2.40 1.02 16.60
CA GLY A 47 1.59 2.24 16.52
C GLY A 47 0.96 2.41 15.13
N ALA A 48 1.73 2.20 14.07
CA ALA A 48 1.23 2.26 12.69
C ALA A 48 0.16 1.20 12.41
N LEU A 49 0.32 -0.02 12.92
CA LEU A 49 -0.70 -1.07 12.77
C LEU A 49 -1.96 -0.78 13.58
N ALA A 50 -1.83 -0.16 14.76
CA ALA A 50 -2.98 0.27 15.56
C ALA A 50 -3.77 1.37 14.84
N PHE A 51 -3.07 2.34 14.25
CA PHE A 51 -3.65 3.39 13.43
C PHE A 51 -4.43 2.79 12.24
N LEU A 52 -3.80 1.90 11.47
CA LEU A 52 -4.47 1.24 10.34
C LEU A 52 -5.74 0.48 10.74
N ARG A 53 -5.75 -0.18 11.89
CA ARG A 53 -6.96 -0.87 12.38
C ARG A 53 -8.10 0.10 12.64
N ALA A 54 -7.80 1.26 13.23
CA ALA A 54 -8.80 2.29 13.49
C ALA A 54 -9.34 2.89 12.19
N GLU A 55 -8.45 3.20 11.25
CA GLU A 55 -8.79 3.75 9.94
C GLU A 55 -9.62 2.77 9.10
N TYR A 56 -9.25 1.49 9.07
CA TYR A 56 -10.00 0.48 8.33
C TYR A 56 -11.40 0.23 8.86
N ARG A 57 -11.63 0.45 10.14
CA ARG A 57 -13.00 0.39 10.70
C ARG A 57 -13.86 1.49 10.09
N ILE A 58 -13.35 2.71 10.02
CA ILE A 58 -14.06 3.86 9.41
C ILE A 58 -14.24 3.63 7.91
N LEU A 59 -13.20 3.18 7.24
CA LEU A 59 -13.25 2.87 5.81
C LEU A 59 -14.26 1.78 5.49
N ALA A 60 -14.35 0.73 6.30
CA ALA A 60 -15.34 -0.33 6.13
C ALA A 60 -16.78 0.20 6.22
N ILE A 61 -17.06 1.08 7.20
CA ILE A 61 -18.37 1.73 7.33
C ILE A 61 -18.67 2.56 6.08
N PHE A 62 -17.69 3.34 5.62
CA PHE A 62 -17.83 4.13 4.41
C PHE A 62 -18.10 3.26 3.17
N VAL A 63 -17.36 2.17 3.00
CA VAL A 63 -17.54 1.24 1.86
C VAL A 63 -18.93 0.61 1.88
N VAL A 64 -19.45 0.26 3.06
CA VAL A 64 -20.82 -0.29 3.18
C VAL A 64 -21.85 0.76 2.77
N ILE A 65 -21.74 1.98 3.30
CA ILE A 65 -22.70 3.07 3.00
C ILE A 65 -22.64 3.43 1.51
N ALA A 66 -21.44 3.66 0.97
CA ALA A 66 -21.26 4.01 -0.44
C ALA A 66 -21.68 2.87 -1.38
N GLY A 67 -21.37 1.62 -1.01
CA GLY A 67 -21.79 0.45 -1.77
C GLY A 67 -23.31 0.29 -1.79
N ALA A 68 -23.99 0.50 -0.66
CA ALA A 68 -25.43 0.49 -0.59
C ALA A 68 -26.06 1.61 -1.46
N LEU A 69 -25.49 2.81 -1.41
CA LEU A 69 -25.92 3.94 -2.24
C LEU A 69 -25.75 3.63 -3.74
N LEU A 70 -24.59 3.10 -4.14
CA LEU A 70 -24.35 2.68 -5.52
C LEU A 70 -25.32 1.57 -5.96
N GLY A 71 -25.59 0.61 -5.09
CA GLY A 71 -26.58 -0.43 -5.32
C GLY A 71 -27.99 0.15 -5.54
N PHE A 72 -28.40 1.10 -4.70
CA PHE A 72 -29.68 1.79 -4.85
C PHE A 72 -29.75 2.58 -6.17
N VAL A 73 -28.71 3.34 -6.50
CA VAL A 73 -28.64 4.09 -7.78
C VAL A 73 -28.71 3.14 -8.96
N SER A 74 -28.09 1.96 -8.89
CA SER A 74 -28.14 0.97 -9.98
C SER A 74 -29.52 0.40 -10.25
N THR A 75 -30.45 0.51 -9.30
CA THR A 75 -31.85 0.08 -9.52
C THR A 75 -32.71 1.16 -10.19
N ILE A 76 -32.32 2.43 -10.07
CA ILE A 76 -33.10 3.57 -10.58
C ILE A 76 -32.60 4.03 -11.96
N VAL A 77 -31.27 3.94 -12.18
CA VAL A 77 -30.63 4.43 -13.42
C VAL A 77 -30.42 3.28 -14.40
N PRO A 78 -31.19 3.22 -15.52
CA PRO A 78 -31.15 2.08 -16.44
C PRO A 78 -29.78 1.85 -17.13
N THR A 79 -28.94 2.88 -17.17
CA THR A 79 -27.60 2.82 -17.76
C THR A 79 -26.54 2.28 -16.81
N THR A 80 -26.90 2.07 -15.53
CA THR A 80 -25.98 1.61 -14.49
C THR A 80 -26.28 0.15 -14.16
N HIS A 81 -25.25 -0.66 -14.11
CA HIS A 81 -25.38 -2.09 -13.82
C HIS A 81 -24.89 -2.41 -12.41
N TRP A 82 -25.48 -3.40 -11.74
CA TRP A 82 -25.09 -3.83 -10.38
C TRP A 82 -23.60 -4.21 -10.24
N PHE A 83 -22.93 -4.54 -11.33
CA PHE A 83 -21.49 -4.78 -11.35
C PHE A 83 -20.66 -3.59 -10.86
N ILE A 84 -21.22 -2.36 -10.85
CA ILE A 84 -20.51 -1.19 -10.31
C ILE A 84 -20.23 -1.36 -8.81
N VAL A 85 -21.15 -1.99 -8.08
CA VAL A 85 -20.99 -2.27 -6.65
C VAL A 85 -19.88 -3.29 -6.43
N VAL A 86 -19.86 -4.34 -7.25
CA VAL A 86 -18.81 -5.37 -7.17
C VAL A 86 -17.44 -4.78 -7.48
N ALA A 87 -17.34 -3.99 -8.56
CA ALA A 87 -16.10 -3.31 -8.93
C ALA A 87 -15.62 -2.34 -7.84
N PHE A 88 -16.54 -1.59 -7.24
CA PHE A 88 -16.26 -0.68 -6.13
C PHE A 88 -15.71 -1.42 -4.90
N VAL A 89 -16.36 -2.50 -4.48
CA VAL A 89 -15.92 -3.29 -3.32
C VAL A 89 -14.55 -3.94 -3.58
N ILE A 90 -14.35 -4.52 -4.76
CA ILE A 90 -13.06 -5.10 -5.16
C ILE A 90 -11.96 -4.02 -5.13
N GLY A 91 -12.23 -2.84 -5.70
CA GLY A 91 -11.30 -1.71 -5.68
C GLY A 91 -10.95 -1.26 -4.25
N ALA A 92 -11.96 -1.14 -3.37
CA ALA A 92 -11.75 -0.79 -1.97
C ALA A 92 -10.89 -1.83 -1.22
N VAL A 93 -11.11 -3.12 -1.48
CA VAL A 93 -10.30 -4.20 -0.89
C VAL A 93 -8.85 -4.12 -1.37
N PHE A 94 -8.61 -3.96 -2.67
CA PHE A 94 -7.26 -3.82 -3.20
C PHE A 94 -6.56 -2.56 -2.69
N SER A 95 -7.26 -1.44 -2.56
CA SER A 95 -6.73 -0.21 -1.98
C SER A 95 -6.31 -0.42 -0.52
N ALA A 96 -7.17 -1.04 0.29
CA ALA A 96 -6.85 -1.37 1.68
C ALA A 96 -5.65 -2.31 1.80
N LEU A 97 -5.55 -3.34 0.95
CA LEU A 97 -4.40 -4.24 0.93
C LEU A 97 -3.11 -3.51 0.54
N ALA A 98 -3.15 -2.65 -0.47
CA ALA A 98 -2.00 -1.85 -0.89
C ALA A 98 -1.52 -0.92 0.24
N GLY A 99 -2.44 -0.22 0.92
CA GLY A 99 -2.13 0.62 2.07
C GLY A 99 -1.50 -0.17 3.22
N ASN A 100 -2.03 -1.36 3.52
CA ASN A 100 -1.48 -2.23 4.58
C ASN A 100 -0.04 -2.68 4.26
N VAL A 101 0.18 -3.16 3.04
CA VAL A 101 1.52 -3.60 2.60
C VAL A 101 2.48 -2.43 2.60
N GLY A 102 2.08 -1.27 2.05
CA GLY A 102 2.90 -0.06 2.02
C GLY A 102 3.31 0.39 3.42
N MET A 103 2.38 0.49 4.36
CA MET A 103 2.67 0.90 5.74
C MET A 103 3.63 -0.06 6.44
N ARG A 104 3.46 -1.37 6.25
CA ARG A 104 4.36 -2.38 6.82
C ARG A 104 5.79 -2.26 6.27
N ILE A 105 5.93 -2.04 4.97
CA ILE A 105 7.23 -1.86 4.33
C ILE A 105 7.87 -0.54 4.79
N ALA A 106 7.12 0.56 4.80
CA ALA A 106 7.60 1.86 5.21
C ALA A 106 8.13 1.87 6.66
N THR A 107 7.37 1.30 7.60
CA THR A 107 7.79 1.23 9.00
C THR A 107 9.03 0.36 9.21
N GLN A 108 9.16 -0.72 8.45
CA GLN A 108 10.36 -1.56 8.48
C GLN A 108 11.57 -0.90 7.82
N ALA A 109 11.34 -0.04 6.83
CA ALA A 109 12.42 0.64 6.11
C ALA A 109 13.01 1.82 6.90
N ASN A 110 12.24 2.48 7.75
CA ASN A 110 12.68 3.67 8.49
C ASN A 110 13.96 3.45 9.28
N VAL A 111 14.04 2.38 10.07
CA VAL A 111 15.23 2.08 10.88
C VAL A 111 16.43 1.73 10.00
N ARG A 112 16.20 1.02 8.89
CA ARG A 112 17.25 0.63 7.95
C ARG A 112 17.80 1.82 7.18
N THR A 113 16.95 2.77 6.83
CA THR A 113 17.35 4.06 6.24
C THR A 113 18.22 4.84 7.22
N THR A 114 17.82 4.92 8.47
CA THR A 114 18.60 5.60 9.54
C THR A 114 19.96 4.93 9.72
N GLN A 115 20.01 3.62 9.77
CA GLN A 115 21.28 2.88 9.89
C GLN A 115 22.17 3.08 8.66
N ALA A 116 21.63 3.02 7.46
CA ALA A 116 22.38 3.28 6.23
C ALA A 116 22.96 4.70 6.18
N ALA A 117 22.19 5.70 6.66
CA ALA A 117 22.63 7.09 6.73
C ALA A 117 23.77 7.33 7.70
N ARG A 118 23.93 6.51 8.75
CA ARG A 118 25.09 6.55 9.66
C ARG A 118 26.40 6.20 8.95
N THR A 119 26.33 5.37 7.90
CA THR A 119 27.51 4.96 7.15
C THR A 119 27.86 5.95 6.06
N SER A 120 26.89 6.38 5.26
CA SER A 120 27.05 7.44 4.27
C SER A 120 25.70 8.00 3.82
N LEU A 121 25.70 9.28 3.44
CA LEU A 121 24.50 9.94 2.89
C LEU A 121 24.01 9.23 1.61
N ALA A 122 24.92 8.77 0.76
CA ALA A 122 24.56 8.05 -0.48
C ALA A 122 23.83 6.72 -0.19
N GLN A 123 24.24 5.98 0.84
CA GLN A 123 23.56 4.76 1.26
C GLN A 123 22.20 5.04 1.87
N GLY A 124 22.08 6.09 2.69
CA GLY A 124 20.80 6.56 3.22
C GLY A 124 19.83 6.95 2.13
N LEU A 125 20.25 7.75 1.16
CA LEU A 125 19.44 8.14 0.00
C LEU A 125 19.00 6.95 -0.85
N LYS A 126 19.88 5.97 -1.05
CA LYS A 126 19.53 4.73 -1.74
C LYS A 126 18.41 3.98 -0.99
N ALA A 127 18.53 3.81 0.32
CA ALA A 127 17.52 3.15 1.13
C ALA A 127 16.17 3.89 1.09
N VAL A 128 16.17 5.22 1.20
CA VAL A 128 14.96 6.06 1.07
C VAL A 128 14.32 5.90 -0.31
N SER A 129 15.11 5.94 -1.37
CA SER A 129 14.58 5.82 -2.74
C SER A 129 13.85 4.50 -2.94
N TYR A 130 14.41 3.39 -2.47
CA TYR A 130 13.74 2.09 -2.54
C TYR A 130 12.46 2.03 -1.70
N THR A 131 12.42 2.72 -0.56
CA THR A 131 11.23 2.80 0.27
C THR A 131 10.12 3.61 -0.41
N HIS A 132 10.44 4.78 -0.96
CA HIS A 132 9.45 5.63 -1.63
C HIS A 132 8.86 4.99 -2.89
N LEU A 133 9.64 4.22 -3.63
CA LEU A 133 9.13 3.48 -4.80
C LEU A 133 8.18 2.33 -4.43
N THR A 134 8.15 1.90 -3.17
CA THR A 134 7.22 0.88 -2.68
C THR A 134 5.93 1.45 -2.07
N LEU A 135 5.91 2.75 -1.78
CA LEU A 135 4.71 3.42 -1.31
C LEU A 135 3.79 3.72 -2.50
N PRO A 136 2.49 3.44 -2.40
CA PRO A 136 1.54 3.99 -3.34
C PRO A 136 1.61 5.52 -3.20
N THR A 137 2.12 6.18 -4.22
CA THR A 137 2.04 7.63 -4.32
C THR A 137 0.57 8.01 -4.49
N ILE A 138 -0.01 8.50 -3.41
CA ILE A 138 -1.31 9.16 -3.45
C ILE A 138 -1.12 10.54 -4.06
#